data_892ebb1ba371da7a280125c466b670c4
#
_entry.id   892ebb1ba371da7a280125c466b670c4
#
_cell.length_a   1.000
_cell.length_b   1.000
_cell.length_c   1.000
_cell.angle_alpha   90.00
_cell.angle_beta   90.00
_cell.angle_gamma   90.00
#
_symmetry.space_group_name_H-M   'P 1'
#
loop_
_entity.id
_entity.type
_entity.pdbx_description
1 polymer ?
#
loop_
_entity_poly.entity_id
_entity_poly.type
_entity_poly.pdbx_seq_one_letter_code
_entity_poly.pdbx_strand_id
1 'polypeptide(L)'
;MKVNVFSMVWLLGLLMMISACSKKNNDRSSATGWKYNDPEYGGFEKVDYAGQPTGPNLVLIEGGTFTMGLTQEDVTYEWNNIPRRVTVSSFYMDETEVSNINYREYVFWLGRVFKSYPDVARKALPDTLVWREELAYNEPFVETYFRFPSYDEYPVVGVSWLQAKDYCKWRTDRVNEMILIEKGIFNPNPDQVDAENFDTKSYLAGQYQGNVRKN
;
A
#
# COMPACT_ATOMS: atom_id res chain seq x y z
N MET A 1 37.62 29.65 47.55
CA MET A 1 36.40 28.83 47.42
C MET A 1 36.78 27.38 47.73
N LYS A 2 36.44 26.83 48.90
CA LYS A 2 36.76 25.43 49.27
C LYS A 2 35.64 24.56 48.66
N VAL A 3 35.94 23.82 47.62
CA VAL A 3 35.00 22.82 47.04
C VAL A 3 34.96 21.67 48.06
N ASN A 4 33.74 21.42 48.59
CA ASN A 4 33.55 20.35 49.57
C ASN A 4 33.76 18.99 48.86
N VAL A 5 34.70 18.21 49.40
CA VAL A 5 35.02 16.86 48.90
C VAL A 5 33.79 15.97 48.84
N PHE A 6 32.80 16.19 49.72
CA PHE A 6 31.56 15.49 49.72
C PHE A 6 30.69 15.77 48.46
N SER A 7 30.68 16.99 47.95
CA SER A 7 29.97 17.38 46.72
C SER A 7 30.63 16.76 45.48
N MET A 8 31.93 16.59 45.48
CA MET A 8 32.69 15.99 44.37
C MET A 8 32.46 14.46 44.29
N VAL A 9 32.30 13.77 45.43
CA VAL A 9 31.97 12.34 45.47
C VAL A 9 30.53 12.08 44.95
N TRP A 10 29.58 12.95 45.31
CA TRP A 10 28.23 12.86 44.78
C TRP A 10 28.13 13.11 43.26
N LEU A 11 28.93 14.04 42.74
CA LEU A 11 28.97 14.32 41.29
C LEU A 11 29.63 13.14 40.52
N LEU A 12 30.68 12.51 41.05
CA LEU A 12 31.30 11.31 40.49
C LEU A 12 30.33 10.10 40.50
N GLY A 13 29.56 9.93 41.58
CA GLY A 13 28.55 8.89 41.69
C GLY A 13 27.43 9.05 40.68
N LEU A 14 26.98 10.29 40.43
CA LEU A 14 25.97 10.60 39.43
C LEU A 14 26.47 10.37 37.98
N LEU A 15 27.73 10.68 37.72
CA LEU A 15 28.35 10.41 36.39
C LEU A 15 28.49 8.92 36.08
N MET A 16 28.71 8.08 37.10
CA MET A 16 28.79 6.63 36.90
C MET A 16 27.46 5.97 36.65
N MET A 17 26.32 6.57 37.08
CA MET A 17 24.98 6.04 36.80
C MET A 17 24.50 6.30 35.38
N ILE A 18 25.08 7.28 34.69
CA ILE A 18 24.71 7.62 33.29
C ILE A 18 25.36 6.66 32.28
N SER A 19 26.44 5.98 32.63
CA SER A 19 27.14 5.03 31.74
C SER A 19 26.54 3.61 31.76
N ALA A 20 25.53 3.32 32.56
CA ALA A 20 24.93 1.97 32.66
C ALA A 20 23.85 1.66 31.64
N CYS A 21 23.47 2.61 30.75
CA CYS A 21 22.65 2.32 29.58
C CYS A 21 23.53 1.89 28.41
N SER A 22 24.27 0.81 28.56
CA SER A 22 24.82 0.07 27.43
C SER A 22 23.63 -0.45 26.59
N LYS A 23 23.41 0.13 25.42
CA LYS A 23 22.58 -0.49 24.38
C LYS A 23 23.11 -1.91 24.20
N LYS A 24 22.32 -2.91 24.60
CA LYS A 24 22.60 -4.30 24.32
C LYS A 24 22.63 -4.43 22.81
N ASN A 25 23.83 -4.41 22.22
CA ASN A 25 24.00 -4.64 20.80
C ASN A 25 23.45 -6.04 20.50
N ASN A 26 22.29 -6.09 19.88
CA ASN A 26 21.62 -7.31 19.45
C ASN A 26 22.22 -7.86 18.14
N ASP A 27 23.55 -7.69 17.97
CA ASP A 27 24.27 -8.10 16.76
C ASP A 27 24.54 -9.60 16.70
N ARG A 28 24.10 -10.35 17.72
CA ARG A 28 24.30 -11.79 17.79
C ARG A 28 22.98 -12.53 17.90
N SER A 29 22.93 -13.69 17.27
CA SER A 29 21.81 -14.62 17.39
C SER A 29 21.67 -15.11 18.84
N SER A 30 20.48 -15.00 19.41
CA SER A 30 20.16 -15.55 20.72
C SER A 30 20.10 -17.08 20.72
N ALA A 31 19.96 -17.69 19.54
CA ALA A 31 19.89 -19.15 19.39
C ALA A 31 21.26 -19.79 19.18
N THR A 32 22.15 -19.14 18.38
CA THR A 32 23.42 -19.74 17.98
C THR A 32 24.63 -19.00 18.49
N GLY A 33 24.48 -17.76 18.97
CA GLY A 33 25.56 -16.88 19.37
C GLY A 33 26.38 -16.28 18.23
N TRP A 34 26.08 -16.64 16.97
CA TRP A 34 26.77 -16.12 15.80
C TRP A 34 26.40 -14.65 15.56
N LYS A 35 27.36 -13.89 15.03
CA LYS A 35 27.10 -12.51 14.63
C LYS A 35 26.24 -12.44 13.39
N TYR A 36 25.33 -11.48 13.37
CA TYR A 36 24.60 -11.10 12.19
C TYR A 36 25.42 -10.15 11.31
N ASN A 37 25.15 -10.12 10.02
CA ASN A 37 25.77 -9.19 9.04
C ASN A 37 27.30 -9.29 8.98
N ASP A 38 27.87 -10.41 9.33
CA ASP A 38 29.32 -10.63 9.39
C ASP A 38 29.69 -11.85 8.50
N PRO A 39 30.42 -11.66 7.40
CA PRO A 39 30.80 -12.74 6.49
C PRO A 39 31.63 -13.86 7.16
N GLU A 40 32.44 -13.54 8.17
CA GLU A 40 33.21 -14.53 8.92
C GLU A 40 32.31 -15.50 9.70
N TYR A 41 31.07 -15.09 10.03
CA TYR A 41 30.07 -15.87 10.74
C TYR A 41 28.95 -16.38 9.82
N GLY A 42 29.25 -16.58 8.53
CA GLY A 42 28.33 -17.13 7.57
C GLY A 42 27.41 -16.12 6.88
N GLY A 43 27.56 -14.82 7.19
CA GLY A 43 26.91 -13.73 6.46
C GLY A 43 25.37 -13.68 6.57
N PHE A 44 24.79 -14.26 7.65
CA PHE A 44 23.33 -14.15 7.82
C PHE A 44 22.94 -12.68 8.00
N GLU A 45 22.19 -12.17 7.04
CA GLU A 45 21.74 -10.80 7.02
C GLU A 45 20.53 -10.60 7.93
N LYS A 46 20.68 -9.76 8.94
CA LYS A 46 19.60 -9.28 9.78
C LYS A 46 19.33 -7.82 9.48
N VAL A 47 18.20 -7.53 8.91
CA VAL A 47 17.76 -6.18 8.61
C VAL A 47 16.73 -5.75 9.66
N ASP A 48 16.91 -4.55 10.22
CA ASP A 48 15.93 -3.96 11.12
C ASP A 48 14.68 -3.56 10.31
N TYR A 49 13.52 -3.87 10.86
CA TYR A 49 12.26 -3.47 10.24
C TYR A 49 12.09 -1.95 10.34
N ALA A 50 12.23 -1.28 9.21
CA ALA A 50 12.06 0.18 9.10
C ALA A 50 10.63 0.62 8.80
N GLY A 51 9.68 -0.31 8.70
CA GLY A 51 8.34 -0.06 8.18
C GLY A 51 8.32 -0.02 6.64
N GLN A 52 7.14 -0.16 6.07
CA GLN A 52 6.93 0.01 4.64
C GLN A 52 6.66 1.49 4.35
N PRO A 53 7.32 2.10 3.34
CA PRO A 53 6.92 3.42 2.87
C PRO A 53 5.47 3.38 2.37
N THR A 54 4.68 4.37 2.77
CA THR A 54 3.32 4.52 2.26
C THR A 54 3.35 5.06 0.85
N GLY A 55 2.49 4.54 -0.03
CA GLY A 55 2.27 5.16 -1.35
C GLY A 55 1.57 6.52 -1.25
N PRO A 56 1.57 7.31 -2.33
CA PRO A 56 0.87 8.60 -2.35
C PRO A 56 -0.61 8.45 -1.96
N ASN A 57 -1.09 9.35 -1.10
CA ASN A 57 -2.47 9.40 -0.59
C ASN A 57 -2.96 8.12 0.12
N LEU A 58 -2.06 7.21 0.49
CA LEU A 58 -2.42 6.00 1.22
C LEU A 58 -2.18 6.19 2.72
N VAL A 59 -3.14 5.76 3.52
CA VAL A 59 -3.03 5.66 4.98
C VAL A 59 -3.07 4.20 5.41
N LEU A 60 -2.27 3.85 6.41
CA LEU A 60 -2.29 2.51 6.99
C LEU A 60 -3.52 2.36 7.88
N ILE A 61 -4.35 1.37 7.57
CA ILE A 61 -5.43 0.93 8.44
C ILE A 61 -4.96 -0.32 9.19
N GLU A 62 -4.87 -0.19 10.50
CA GLU A 62 -4.48 -1.32 11.34
C GLU A 62 -5.56 -2.40 11.33
N GLY A 63 -5.12 -3.65 11.18
CA GLY A 63 -6.00 -4.80 11.21
C GLY A 63 -6.63 -5.00 12.59
N GLY A 64 -7.77 -5.67 12.60
CA GLY A 64 -8.49 -5.92 13.83
C GLY A 64 -9.65 -6.87 13.64
N THR A 65 -10.34 -7.15 14.75
CA THR A 65 -11.54 -7.98 14.76
C THR A 65 -12.74 -7.11 15.12
N PHE A 66 -13.78 -7.15 14.30
CA PHE A 66 -15.03 -6.46 14.54
C PHE A 66 -16.22 -7.39 14.33
N THR A 67 -17.37 -6.98 14.83
CA THR A 67 -18.62 -7.71 14.62
C THR A 67 -19.43 -6.97 13.55
N MET A 68 -19.71 -7.63 12.45
CA MET A 68 -20.61 -7.14 11.41
C MET A 68 -21.97 -7.85 11.49
N GLY A 69 -23.02 -7.14 11.15
CA GLY A 69 -24.40 -7.61 11.19
C GLY A 69 -25.28 -6.67 12.03
N LEU A 70 -26.56 -6.69 11.72
CA LEU A 70 -27.56 -5.81 12.33
C LEU A 70 -28.76 -6.67 12.71
N THR A 71 -28.92 -6.96 14.01
CA THR A 71 -30.09 -7.68 14.49
C THR A 71 -30.99 -6.84 15.39
N GLN A 72 -30.46 -5.82 16.05
CA GLN A 72 -31.20 -5.01 17.02
C GLN A 72 -32.13 -3.98 16.35
N GLU A 73 -31.86 -3.61 15.11
CA GLU A 73 -32.62 -2.64 14.32
C GLU A 73 -33.31 -3.29 13.10
N ASP A 74 -33.44 -4.60 13.10
CA ASP A 74 -34.17 -5.32 12.04
C ASP A 74 -35.66 -5.24 12.34
N VAL A 75 -36.30 -4.20 11.78
CA VAL A 75 -37.73 -3.90 11.97
C VAL A 75 -38.62 -4.97 11.32
N THR A 76 -38.11 -5.68 10.32
CA THR A 76 -38.86 -6.72 9.59
C THR A 76 -38.67 -8.12 10.19
N TYR A 77 -37.78 -8.28 11.16
CA TYR A 77 -37.47 -9.57 11.80
C TYR A 77 -37.09 -10.67 10.78
N GLU A 78 -36.42 -10.29 9.68
CA GLU A 78 -36.01 -11.26 8.66
C GLU A 78 -34.81 -12.11 9.08
N TRP A 79 -34.05 -11.66 10.08
CA TRP A 79 -32.86 -12.35 10.63
C TRP A 79 -31.82 -12.75 9.56
N ASN A 80 -31.80 -12.03 8.44
CA ASN A 80 -30.92 -12.30 7.31
C ASN A 80 -29.50 -11.72 7.50
N ASN A 81 -29.29 -10.90 8.52
CA ASN A 81 -28.01 -10.22 8.80
C ASN A 81 -27.52 -10.51 10.24
N ILE A 82 -27.35 -11.78 10.57
CA ILE A 82 -26.92 -12.23 11.89
C ILE A 82 -25.51 -11.71 12.21
N PRO A 83 -25.25 -11.19 13.44
CA PRO A 83 -23.94 -10.74 13.86
C PRO A 83 -22.89 -11.83 13.74
N ARG A 84 -21.78 -11.51 13.09
CA ARG A 84 -20.62 -12.40 12.97
C ARG A 84 -19.32 -11.64 13.21
N ARG A 85 -18.38 -12.27 13.88
CA ARG A 85 -17.05 -11.71 14.08
C ARG A 85 -16.21 -11.94 12.82
N VAL A 86 -15.57 -10.87 12.35
CA VAL A 86 -14.68 -10.89 11.18
C VAL A 86 -13.35 -10.29 11.58
N THR A 87 -12.26 -10.95 11.23
CA THR A 87 -10.89 -10.44 11.40
C THR A 87 -10.36 -9.97 10.05
N VAL A 88 -9.89 -8.73 10.01
CA VAL A 88 -9.28 -8.12 8.81
C VAL A 88 -7.81 -7.85 9.10
N SER A 89 -6.94 -8.20 8.16
CA SER A 89 -5.52 -7.85 8.24
C SER A 89 -5.32 -6.35 7.99
N SER A 90 -4.19 -5.81 8.46
CA SER A 90 -3.80 -4.42 8.13
C SER A 90 -3.70 -4.24 6.62
N PHE A 91 -4.12 -3.08 6.13
CA PHE A 91 -4.09 -2.72 4.71
C PHE A 91 -3.92 -1.22 4.53
N TYR A 92 -3.58 -0.82 3.32
CA TYR A 92 -3.53 0.59 2.95
C TYR A 92 -4.82 0.99 2.23
N MET A 93 -5.31 2.18 2.53
CA MET A 93 -6.52 2.75 1.93
C MET A 93 -6.21 4.17 1.48
N ASP A 94 -6.80 4.59 0.37
CA ASP A 94 -6.76 6.01 -0.02
C ASP A 94 -7.50 6.86 1.02
N GLU A 95 -6.95 8.03 1.34
CA GLU A 95 -7.57 8.98 2.27
C GLU A 95 -8.83 9.61 1.68
N THR A 96 -8.89 9.71 0.36
CA THR A 96 -9.99 10.27 -0.40
C THR A 96 -10.54 9.28 -1.43
N GLU A 97 -11.71 9.56 -1.96
CA GLU A 97 -12.26 8.81 -3.09
C GLU A 97 -11.35 8.87 -4.31
N VAL A 98 -11.36 7.81 -5.11
CA VAL A 98 -10.58 7.76 -6.36
C VAL A 98 -11.16 8.76 -7.36
N SER A 99 -10.33 9.70 -7.80
CA SER A 99 -10.74 10.74 -8.75
C SER A 99 -10.78 10.24 -10.19
N ASN A 100 -11.49 10.97 -11.06
CA ASN A 100 -11.55 10.68 -12.49
C ASN A 100 -10.16 10.64 -13.14
N ILE A 101 -9.25 11.55 -12.76
CA ILE A 101 -7.91 11.57 -13.35
C ILE A 101 -7.12 10.32 -12.95
N ASN A 102 -7.20 9.90 -11.68
CA ASN A 102 -6.51 8.70 -11.22
C ASN A 102 -7.06 7.43 -11.90
N TYR A 103 -8.37 7.36 -12.10
CA TYR A 103 -8.96 6.23 -12.80
C TYR A 103 -8.65 6.24 -14.30
N ARG A 104 -8.56 7.41 -14.93
CA ARG A 104 -8.10 7.54 -16.32
C ARG A 104 -6.65 7.14 -16.51
N GLU A 105 -5.78 7.43 -15.55
CA GLU A 105 -4.40 6.95 -15.54
C GLU A 105 -4.35 5.43 -15.60
N TYR A 106 -5.16 4.75 -14.79
CA TYR A 106 -5.30 3.30 -14.84
C TYR A 106 -5.73 2.79 -16.20
N VAL A 107 -6.82 3.35 -16.77
CA VAL A 107 -7.32 2.94 -18.11
C VAL A 107 -6.27 3.20 -19.19
N PHE A 108 -5.58 4.33 -19.14
CA PHE A 108 -4.48 4.65 -20.06
C PHE A 108 -3.35 3.63 -19.94
N TRP A 109 -2.94 3.29 -18.72
CA TRP A 109 -1.92 2.30 -18.47
C TRP A 109 -2.30 0.93 -19.04
N LEU A 110 -3.54 0.49 -18.84
CA LEU A 110 -4.04 -0.76 -19.41
C LEU A 110 -3.95 -0.75 -20.95
N GLY A 111 -4.38 0.33 -21.59
CA GLY A 111 -4.31 0.45 -23.05
C GLY A 111 -2.88 0.47 -23.61
N ARG A 112 -1.93 1.02 -22.83
CA ARG A 112 -0.51 1.06 -23.19
C ARG A 112 0.17 -0.30 -23.05
N VAL A 113 -0.11 -1.02 -21.97
CA VAL A 113 0.55 -2.29 -21.63
C VAL A 113 -0.10 -3.46 -22.35
N PHE A 114 -1.43 -3.60 -22.29
CA PHE A 114 -2.15 -4.73 -22.89
C PHE A 114 -2.51 -4.48 -24.36
N LYS A 115 -1.50 -4.20 -25.19
CA LYS A 115 -1.69 -3.91 -26.61
C LYS A 115 -2.29 -5.09 -27.39
N SER A 116 -1.93 -6.32 -27.02
CA SER A 116 -2.47 -7.54 -27.64
C SER A 116 -3.90 -7.86 -27.18
N TYR A 117 -4.35 -7.20 -26.12
CA TYR A 117 -5.66 -7.46 -25.49
C TYR A 117 -6.45 -6.15 -25.25
N PRO A 118 -6.87 -5.43 -26.31
CA PRO A 118 -7.52 -4.11 -26.15
C PRO A 118 -8.82 -4.18 -25.35
N ASP A 119 -9.42 -5.33 -25.25
CA ASP A 119 -10.63 -5.56 -24.43
C ASP A 119 -10.40 -5.35 -22.94
N VAL A 120 -9.18 -5.50 -22.46
CA VAL A 120 -8.84 -5.27 -21.05
C VAL A 120 -9.09 -3.80 -20.69
N ALA A 121 -8.53 -2.88 -21.46
CA ALA A 121 -8.76 -1.44 -21.27
C ALA A 121 -10.23 -1.05 -21.49
N ARG A 122 -10.89 -1.63 -22.51
CA ARG A 122 -12.30 -1.34 -22.79
C ARG A 122 -13.23 -1.76 -21.66
N LYS A 123 -12.99 -2.94 -21.05
CA LYS A 123 -13.77 -3.43 -19.91
C LYS A 123 -13.53 -2.66 -18.62
N ALA A 124 -12.43 -1.93 -18.52
CA ALA A 124 -12.13 -1.08 -17.36
C ALA A 124 -12.84 0.28 -17.43
N LEU A 125 -13.40 0.68 -18.57
CA LEU A 125 -14.13 1.95 -18.69
C LEU A 125 -15.35 1.97 -17.78
N PRO A 126 -15.58 3.08 -17.05
CA PRO A 126 -16.79 3.26 -16.26
C PRO A 126 -18.03 3.29 -17.13
N ASP A 127 -19.15 2.84 -16.59
CA ASP A 127 -20.45 3.00 -17.22
C ASP A 127 -20.94 4.44 -17.03
N THR A 128 -20.89 5.22 -18.09
CA THR A 128 -21.35 6.61 -18.06
C THR A 128 -22.87 6.76 -18.12
N LEU A 129 -23.61 5.68 -18.47
CA LEU A 129 -25.06 5.70 -18.55
C LEU A 129 -25.74 5.80 -17.18
N VAL A 130 -25.00 5.59 -16.11
CA VAL A 130 -25.48 5.77 -14.72
C VAL A 130 -26.01 7.18 -14.45
N TRP A 131 -25.65 8.16 -15.28
CA TRP A 131 -26.13 9.54 -15.18
C TRP A 131 -27.52 9.74 -15.78
N ARG A 132 -28.01 8.80 -16.58
CA ARG A 132 -29.33 8.92 -17.22
C ARG A 132 -30.42 8.62 -16.21
N GLU A 133 -31.23 9.62 -15.95
CA GLU A 133 -32.46 9.53 -15.17
C GLU A 133 -33.66 10.01 -16.00
N GLU A 134 -34.79 9.36 -15.81
CA GLU A 134 -36.03 9.84 -16.42
C GLU A 134 -36.35 11.26 -15.90
N LEU A 135 -36.71 12.16 -16.80
CA LEU A 135 -37.06 13.55 -16.51
C LEU A 135 -35.91 14.45 -16.03
N ALA A 136 -34.66 13.95 -15.97
CA ALA A 136 -33.49 14.76 -15.67
C ALA A 136 -32.63 14.99 -16.92
N TYR A 137 -32.24 16.24 -17.19
CA TYR A 137 -31.31 16.54 -18.29
C TYR A 137 -29.85 16.36 -17.85
N ASN A 138 -29.43 15.10 -17.73
CA ASN A 138 -28.09 14.72 -17.31
C ASN A 138 -27.19 14.25 -18.46
N GLU A 139 -27.62 14.32 -19.71
CA GLU A 139 -26.88 13.87 -20.89
C GLU A 139 -25.49 14.53 -21.00
N PRO A 140 -25.26 15.81 -20.62
CA PRO A 140 -23.93 16.39 -20.61
C PRO A 140 -22.96 15.64 -19.68
N PHE A 141 -23.41 15.08 -18.55
CA PHE A 141 -22.58 14.29 -17.65
C PHE A 141 -22.23 12.91 -18.24
N VAL A 142 -23.15 12.31 -18.99
CA VAL A 142 -22.89 11.04 -19.71
C VAL A 142 -21.68 11.18 -20.63
N GLU A 143 -21.58 12.31 -21.32
CA GLU A 143 -20.51 12.55 -22.30
C GLU A 143 -19.23 13.10 -21.68
N THR A 144 -19.33 13.97 -20.67
CA THR A 144 -18.22 14.81 -20.23
C THR A 144 -17.65 14.45 -18.86
N TYR A 145 -18.45 13.93 -17.94
CA TYR A 145 -18.05 13.78 -16.54
C TYR A 145 -16.73 12.99 -16.34
N PHE A 146 -16.60 11.87 -17.03
CA PHE A 146 -15.37 11.06 -16.93
C PHE A 146 -14.20 11.61 -17.76
N ARG A 147 -14.48 12.41 -18.79
CA ARG A 147 -13.49 12.75 -19.83
C ARG A 147 -12.98 14.16 -19.74
N PHE A 148 -13.80 15.08 -19.21
CA PHE A 148 -13.50 16.51 -19.29
C PHE A 148 -12.64 16.98 -18.13
N PRO A 149 -11.57 17.78 -18.38
CA PRO A 149 -10.60 18.17 -17.34
C PRO A 149 -11.20 18.89 -16.13
N SER A 150 -12.35 19.57 -16.29
CA SER A 150 -13.02 20.24 -15.17
C SER A 150 -13.50 19.28 -14.09
N TYR A 151 -13.61 17.99 -14.40
CA TYR A 151 -14.03 16.94 -13.47
C TYR A 151 -12.89 16.01 -13.04
N ASP A 152 -11.63 16.40 -13.29
CA ASP A 152 -10.45 15.58 -13.00
C ASP A 152 -10.40 15.16 -11.53
N GLU A 153 -10.62 16.09 -10.62
CA GLU A 153 -10.55 15.87 -9.17
C GLU A 153 -11.88 15.37 -8.55
N TYR A 154 -12.92 15.18 -9.37
CA TYR A 154 -14.18 14.63 -8.90
C TYR A 154 -14.11 13.10 -8.82
N PRO A 155 -14.87 12.46 -7.90
CA PRO A 155 -14.83 11.02 -7.74
C PRO A 155 -15.31 10.29 -9.00
N VAL A 156 -14.67 9.18 -9.33
CA VAL A 156 -15.11 8.34 -10.45
C VAL A 156 -16.45 7.68 -10.13
N VAL A 157 -17.38 7.69 -11.11
CA VAL A 157 -18.73 7.15 -10.99
C VAL A 157 -18.96 6.11 -12.08
N GLY A 158 -19.85 5.14 -11.83
CA GLY A 158 -20.18 4.09 -12.80
C GLY A 158 -19.17 2.94 -12.83
N VAL A 159 -18.43 2.72 -11.75
CA VAL A 159 -17.47 1.64 -11.61
C VAL A 159 -18.10 0.47 -10.86
N SER A 160 -18.03 -0.72 -11.45
CA SER A 160 -18.48 -1.96 -10.81
C SER A 160 -17.48 -2.42 -9.73
N TRP A 161 -17.93 -3.29 -8.82
CA TRP A 161 -17.08 -3.89 -7.79
C TRP A 161 -15.85 -4.61 -8.39
N LEU A 162 -16.00 -5.32 -9.50
CA LEU A 162 -14.88 -6.00 -10.18
C LEU A 162 -13.87 -5.00 -10.71
N GLN A 163 -14.32 -3.94 -11.37
CA GLN A 163 -13.45 -2.88 -11.87
C GLN A 163 -12.71 -2.18 -10.72
N ALA A 164 -13.38 -1.89 -9.61
CA ALA A 164 -12.75 -1.31 -8.42
C ALA A 164 -11.68 -2.24 -7.83
N LYS A 165 -11.95 -3.55 -7.76
CA LYS A 165 -10.98 -4.55 -7.31
C LYS A 165 -9.75 -4.61 -8.21
N ASP A 166 -9.95 -4.58 -9.53
CA ASP A 166 -8.86 -4.61 -10.51
C ASP A 166 -8.03 -3.31 -10.44
N TYR A 167 -8.66 -2.16 -10.22
CA TYR A 167 -7.98 -0.91 -9.94
C TYR A 167 -7.11 -1.00 -8.69
N CYS A 168 -7.62 -1.54 -7.58
CA CYS A 168 -6.86 -1.72 -6.34
C CYS A 168 -5.64 -2.62 -6.55
N LYS A 169 -5.78 -3.70 -7.33
CA LYS A 169 -4.67 -4.58 -7.69
C LYS A 169 -3.62 -3.82 -8.50
N TRP A 170 -4.04 -3.14 -9.56
CA TRP A 170 -3.15 -2.33 -10.39
C TRP A 170 -2.40 -1.29 -9.56
N ARG A 171 -3.10 -0.56 -8.69
CA ARG A 171 -2.49 0.44 -7.82
C ARG A 171 -1.45 -0.17 -6.89
N THR A 172 -1.75 -1.33 -6.29
CA THR A 172 -0.80 -2.07 -5.45
C THR A 172 0.47 -2.41 -6.24
N ASP A 173 0.33 -2.89 -7.46
CA ASP A 173 1.46 -3.26 -8.31
C ASP A 173 2.29 -2.03 -8.66
N ARG A 174 1.66 -0.90 -9.04
CA ARG A 174 2.39 0.33 -9.41
C ARG A 174 3.12 0.95 -8.22
N VAL A 175 2.50 1.01 -7.05
CA VAL A 175 3.13 1.53 -5.82
C VAL A 175 4.33 0.66 -5.42
N ASN A 176 4.19 -0.66 -5.43
CA ASN A 176 5.28 -1.56 -5.09
C ASN A 176 6.43 -1.48 -6.11
N GLU A 177 6.13 -1.38 -7.40
CA GLU A 177 7.14 -1.16 -8.43
C GLU A 177 7.91 0.14 -8.19
N MET A 178 7.22 1.24 -7.88
CA MET A 178 7.84 2.53 -7.59
C MET A 178 8.76 2.46 -6.38
N ILE A 179 8.32 1.83 -5.29
CA ILE A 179 9.14 1.61 -4.09
C ILE A 179 10.42 0.81 -4.42
N LEU A 180 10.31 -0.22 -5.26
CA LEU A 180 11.47 -1.03 -5.67
C LEU A 180 12.45 -0.24 -6.55
N ILE A 181 11.94 0.65 -7.40
CA ILE A 181 12.75 1.56 -8.22
C ILE A 181 13.47 2.57 -7.32
N GLU A 182 12.77 3.21 -6.40
CA GLU A 182 13.34 4.19 -5.45
C GLU A 182 14.43 3.56 -4.56
N LYS A 183 14.23 2.32 -4.16
CA LYS A 183 15.24 1.53 -3.42
C LYS A 183 16.40 1.05 -4.29
N GLY A 184 16.38 1.31 -5.59
CA GLY A 184 17.42 0.91 -6.53
C GLY A 184 17.48 -0.59 -6.82
N ILE A 185 16.42 -1.33 -6.50
CA ILE A 185 16.30 -2.78 -6.77
C ILE A 185 15.89 -3.00 -8.23
N PHE A 186 15.02 -2.14 -8.77
CA PHE A 186 14.58 -2.17 -10.16
C PHE A 186 15.08 -0.99 -10.96
N ASN A 187 15.18 -1.17 -12.26
CA ASN A 187 15.27 -0.08 -13.21
C ASN A 187 13.86 0.26 -13.75
N PRO A 188 13.55 1.55 -13.98
CA PRO A 188 12.31 1.92 -14.66
C PRO A 188 12.18 1.22 -16.00
N ASN A 189 11.02 0.65 -16.27
CA ASN A 189 10.72 0.01 -17.56
C ASN A 189 9.47 0.65 -18.19
N PRO A 190 9.62 1.61 -19.10
CA PRO A 190 8.50 2.22 -19.80
C PRO A 190 7.87 1.28 -20.85
N ASP A 191 8.58 0.24 -21.27
CA ASP A 191 8.21 -0.64 -22.38
C ASP A 191 7.57 -1.96 -21.92
N GLN A 192 6.95 -1.97 -20.75
CA GLN A 192 6.19 -3.13 -20.27
C GLN A 192 5.07 -3.48 -21.24
N VAL A 193 4.95 -4.78 -21.59
CA VAL A 193 3.93 -5.28 -22.53
C VAL A 193 3.31 -6.58 -22.00
N ASP A 194 2.00 -6.66 -22.05
CA ASP A 194 1.19 -7.83 -21.73
C ASP A 194 1.64 -8.55 -20.44
N ALA A 195 2.01 -9.82 -20.51
CA ALA A 195 2.43 -10.62 -19.35
C ALA A 195 3.78 -10.22 -18.74
N GLU A 196 4.59 -9.40 -19.44
CA GLU A 196 5.90 -8.94 -18.96
C GLU A 196 5.80 -7.70 -18.04
N ASN A 197 4.59 -7.24 -17.74
CA ASN A 197 4.41 -6.15 -16.80
C ASN A 197 4.70 -6.60 -15.36
N PHE A 198 5.07 -5.63 -14.51
CA PHE A 198 5.29 -5.91 -13.09
C PHE A 198 3.99 -6.31 -12.39
N ASP A 199 4.04 -7.42 -11.69
CA ASP A 199 2.99 -7.94 -10.81
C ASP A 199 3.61 -8.31 -9.45
N THR A 200 3.10 -7.73 -8.39
CA THR A 200 3.62 -7.92 -7.02
C THR A 200 3.62 -9.39 -6.61
N LYS A 201 2.55 -10.10 -6.94
CA LYS A 201 2.41 -11.51 -6.57
C LYS A 201 3.44 -12.38 -7.27
N SER A 202 3.68 -12.17 -8.56
CA SER A 202 4.71 -12.86 -9.33
C SER A 202 6.12 -12.54 -8.82
N TYR A 203 6.35 -11.29 -8.43
CA TYR A 203 7.61 -10.88 -7.82
C TYR A 203 7.88 -11.59 -6.48
N LEU A 204 6.91 -11.59 -5.57
CA LEU A 204 7.02 -12.27 -4.28
C LEU A 204 7.16 -13.80 -4.41
N ALA A 205 6.60 -14.37 -5.47
CA ALA A 205 6.78 -15.79 -5.80
C ALA A 205 8.13 -16.12 -6.48
N GLY A 206 8.98 -15.11 -6.74
CA GLY A 206 10.25 -15.29 -7.44
C GLY A 206 10.12 -15.60 -8.94
N GLN A 207 8.92 -15.38 -9.51
CA GLN A 207 8.64 -15.68 -10.93
C GLN A 207 8.83 -14.47 -11.85
N TYR A 208 8.87 -13.26 -11.32
CA TYR A 208 9.09 -12.05 -12.09
C TYR A 208 10.58 -11.92 -12.48
N GLN A 209 10.86 -11.92 -13.80
CA GLN A 209 12.21 -11.84 -14.34
C GLN A 209 12.52 -10.50 -15.04
N GLY A 210 11.66 -9.50 -14.82
CA GLY A 210 11.84 -8.17 -15.41
C GLY A 210 13.08 -7.44 -14.88
N ASN A 211 13.12 -6.14 -15.03
CA ASN A 211 14.26 -5.23 -14.87
C ASN A 211 14.91 -5.18 -13.46
N VAL A 212 15.17 -6.32 -12.85
CA VAL A 212 15.94 -6.42 -11.61
C VAL A 212 17.37 -5.96 -11.86
N ARG A 213 17.87 -5.03 -11.07
CA ARG A 213 19.29 -4.66 -11.10
C ARG A 213 20.14 -5.88 -10.72
N LYS A 214 21.00 -6.28 -11.63
CA LYS A 214 22.07 -7.23 -11.32
C LYS A 214 23.19 -6.42 -10.66
N ASN A 215 23.44 -6.66 -9.38
CA ASN A 215 24.64 -6.17 -8.70
C ASN A 215 25.87 -6.86 -9.25
#